data_eec0c2f66f83816ec5a840ff38cfc4e9
#
_entry.id   eec0c2f66f83816ec5a840ff38cfc4e9
#
_cell.length_a   1.000
_cell.length_b   1.000
_cell.length_c   1.000
_cell.angle_alpha   90.00
_cell.angle_beta   90.00
_cell.angle_gamma   90.00
#
_symmetry.space_group_name_H-M   'P 1'
#
loop_
_entity.id
_entity.type
_entity.pdbx_description
1 polymer ?
#
loop_
_entity_poly.entity_id
_entity_poly.type
_entity_poly.pdbx_seq_one_letter_code
_entity_poly.pdbx_strand_id
1 'polypeptide(L)'
;MATAMALNRRHFIKTGGGAFALASAHTLFGAAVPSKKLRLCVVGCARTANRGNGFVVDPKGFRGRGFQVMSRFAELPNCVVTVLCDVDSTALDYAAAELKAKTGVAPAKVKDFREAVRRDDVDAVLVATPDHSHCYIGAEAMKAGKALYLEKPIGISAGEAEILAAVQRKTGAVFQLGTQRRSSYATQQAVAYIRSGKIGQPHWAKAWCLSDRPAIRGVKPAPIPAWMGADGWDLWQCCAPRRAYRSQIVHYNWRFFRGYGTGDLPNNGLHFVDIARWALGAEWPERVYAGGGHLFCEGEDWEWDDTHMLTVQFPGKKYLTWEGCSHTGAMPFMGKWTGCLVYCDDGVAFFGPLGESAIYDRTGKKVIREWAAADSGDQEGDKRLSDPIRACDIWHVQRFTDCALAGDLDTAQPIDASLKSNLLTELGNVSLQIGEAVHIDPATGKLKDPNGPAAKLWMPQYEPGWELKA
;
A
#
# COMPACT_ATOMS: atom_id res chain seq x y z
N MET A 1 -17.59 -44.93 -3.83
CA MET A 1 -16.90 -44.71 -2.56
C MET A 1 -15.48 -44.28 -2.89
N ALA A 2 -15.17 -43.02 -2.90
CA ALA A 2 -13.83 -42.48 -3.08
C ALA A 2 -13.54 -41.57 -1.89
N THR A 3 -12.66 -42.04 -1.03
CA THR A 3 -12.23 -41.41 0.22
C THR A 3 -11.41 -40.17 -0.10
N ALA A 4 -11.88 -39.00 0.28
CA ALA A 4 -11.12 -37.77 0.22
C ALA A 4 -9.94 -37.89 1.19
N MET A 5 -8.72 -37.93 0.66
CA MET A 5 -7.49 -37.81 1.44
C MET A 5 -7.31 -36.35 1.87
N ALA A 6 -7.55 -36.08 3.14
CA ALA A 6 -7.16 -34.82 3.77
C ALA A 6 -5.64 -34.69 3.70
N LEU A 7 -5.14 -33.68 2.99
CA LEU A 7 -3.72 -33.32 2.93
C LEU A 7 -3.27 -32.81 4.30
N ASN A 8 -2.51 -33.63 5.03
CA ASN A 8 -1.99 -33.33 6.34
C ASN A 8 -0.85 -32.29 6.23
N ARG A 9 -0.95 -31.19 6.99
CA ARG A 9 -0.02 -30.04 7.07
C ARG A 9 1.46 -30.40 7.21
N ARG A 10 1.80 -31.57 7.70
CA ARG A 10 3.19 -32.03 7.92
C ARG A 10 3.94 -32.44 6.65
N HIS A 11 3.26 -32.65 5.51
CA HIS A 11 3.91 -33.06 4.26
C HIS A 11 4.36 -31.89 3.37
N PHE A 12 3.84 -30.67 3.59
CA PHE A 12 4.19 -29.48 2.80
C PHE A 12 5.56 -28.87 3.17
N ILE A 13 6.09 -29.22 4.35
CA ILE A 13 7.35 -28.64 4.90
C ILE A 13 8.61 -29.35 4.38
N LYS A 14 8.51 -30.49 3.70
CA LYS A 14 9.68 -31.34 3.40
C LYS A 14 10.19 -31.34 1.97
N THR A 15 9.60 -30.63 1.03
CA THR A 15 10.08 -30.65 -0.36
C THR A 15 10.24 -29.25 -0.93
N GLY A 16 11.44 -28.72 -0.85
CA GLY A 16 12.05 -27.81 -1.81
C GLY A 16 11.92 -26.31 -1.57
N GLY A 17 12.96 -25.72 -1.02
CA GLY A 17 13.50 -24.42 -1.42
C GLY A 17 12.76 -23.16 -0.96
N GLY A 18 13.27 -22.53 0.08
CA GLY A 18 12.85 -21.18 0.53
C GLY A 18 11.72 -21.25 1.54
N ALA A 19 12.08 -21.30 2.81
CA ALA A 19 11.14 -21.34 3.93
C ALA A 19 10.32 -20.03 3.99
N PHE A 20 9.21 -19.99 3.27
CA PHE A 20 8.07 -19.24 3.76
C PHE A 20 7.43 -20.13 4.83
N ALA A 21 7.85 -19.96 6.06
CA ALA A 21 7.12 -20.50 7.19
C ALA A 21 5.72 -19.86 7.12
N LEU A 22 4.73 -20.67 6.71
CA LEU A 22 3.35 -20.44 7.12
C LEU A 22 3.38 -20.57 8.66
N ALA A 23 3.79 -19.48 9.33
CA ALA A 23 3.55 -19.34 10.74
C ALA A 23 2.04 -19.50 10.91
N SER A 24 1.68 -20.61 11.49
CA SER A 24 0.33 -21.02 11.79
C SER A 24 -0.53 -19.83 12.23
N ALA A 25 -1.57 -19.53 11.46
CA ALA A 25 -2.69 -18.66 11.86
C ALA A 25 -3.44 -19.24 13.08
N HIS A 26 -2.74 -19.93 13.97
CA HIS A 26 -3.31 -20.81 14.97
C HIS A 26 -3.61 -20.16 16.30
N THR A 27 -3.59 -18.83 16.44
CA THR A 27 -3.93 -18.25 17.76
C THR A 27 -4.49 -16.83 17.67
N LEU A 28 -5.40 -16.54 16.74
CA LEU A 28 -6.00 -15.20 16.73
C LEU A 28 -7.17 -15.04 17.73
N PHE A 29 -7.81 -16.14 18.16
CA PHE A 29 -9.02 -16.03 19.01
C PHE A 29 -9.14 -17.17 20.04
N GLY A 30 -8.22 -17.22 20.99
CA GLY A 30 -8.27 -18.19 22.09
C GLY A 30 -7.03 -18.18 22.99
N ALA A 31 -6.00 -17.43 22.62
CA ALA A 31 -4.84 -17.23 23.47
C ALA A 31 -5.13 -16.19 24.55
N ALA A 32 -4.55 -16.39 25.74
CA ALA A 32 -4.54 -15.37 26.77
C ALA A 32 -4.08 -14.04 26.20
N VAL A 33 -4.79 -12.94 26.49
CA VAL A 33 -4.42 -11.59 26.06
C VAL A 33 -2.97 -11.34 26.44
N PRO A 34 -2.09 -10.97 25.48
CA PRO A 34 -0.68 -10.72 25.80
C PRO A 34 -0.57 -9.72 26.94
N SER A 35 0.33 -9.97 27.89
CA SER A 35 0.57 -9.07 29.03
C SER A 35 1.05 -7.68 28.59
N LYS A 36 1.62 -7.57 27.36
CA LYS A 36 2.10 -6.32 26.75
C LYS A 36 1.27 -6.00 25.51
N LYS A 37 0.70 -4.79 25.47
CA LYS A 37 0.04 -4.23 24.29
C LYS A 37 1.01 -3.38 23.48
N LEU A 38 0.94 -3.46 22.14
CA LEU A 38 1.64 -2.56 21.25
C LEU A 38 1.06 -1.14 21.37
N ARG A 39 1.88 -0.16 21.75
CA ARG A 39 1.49 1.26 21.85
C ARG A 39 1.74 1.94 20.50
N LEU A 40 0.65 2.32 19.85
CA LEU A 40 0.68 2.83 18.47
C LEU A 40 0.50 4.35 18.42
N CYS A 41 1.38 5.02 17.67
CA CYS A 41 1.18 6.38 17.19
C CYS A 41 0.62 6.33 15.78
N VAL A 42 -0.37 7.16 15.47
CA VAL A 42 -0.95 7.31 14.12
C VAL A 42 -0.63 8.69 13.60
N VAL A 43 0.12 8.75 12.49
CA VAL A 43 0.45 10.00 11.78
C VAL A 43 -0.38 10.07 10.50
N GLY A 44 -1.26 11.07 10.42
CA GLY A 44 -2.29 11.19 9.39
C GLY A 44 -3.56 10.41 9.76
N CYS A 45 -4.49 11.05 10.47
CA CYS A 45 -5.68 10.40 11.02
C CYS A 45 -7.00 10.96 10.48
N ALA A 46 -6.96 11.80 9.44
CA ALA A 46 -8.14 12.44 8.88
C ALA A 46 -9.13 11.44 8.27
N ARG A 47 -10.43 11.69 8.48
CA ARG A 47 -11.54 11.06 7.75
C ARG A 47 -12.24 12.14 6.93
N THR A 48 -12.49 11.88 5.65
CA THR A 48 -12.90 12.92 4.72
C THR A 48 -14.08 12.53 3.85
N ALA A 49 -14.86 13.51 3.41
CA ALA A 49 -15.88 13.39 2.37
C ALA A 49 -15.72 14.49 1.31
N ASN A 50 -16.14 14.20 0.09
CA ASN A 50 -16.26 15.21 -0.96
C ASN A 50 -17.54 16.03 -0.74
N ARG A 51 -17.41 17.35 -0.74
CA ARG A 51 -18.52 18.31 -0.56
C ARG A 51 -18.71 19.20 -1.80
N GLY A 52 -18.41 18.67 -2.99
CA GLY A 52 -18.57 19.40 -4.25
C GLY A 52 -17.37 20.28 -4.60
N ASN A 53 -16.91 21.11 -3.68
CA ASN A 53 -15.77 22.03 -3.87
C ASN A 53 -14.46 21.47 -3.30
N GLY A 54 -14.36 20.13 -3.11
CA GLY A 54 -13.19 19.47 -2.58
C GLY A 54 -13.49 18.56 -1.39
N PHE A 55 -12.44 18.01 -0.81
CA PHE A 55 -12.52 17.11 0.34
C PHE A 55 -12.30 17.86 1.64
N VAL A 56 -13.18 17.65 2.58
CA VAL A 56 -13.12 18.21 3.94
C VAL A 56 -13.10 17.09 4.97
N VAL A 57 -12.60 17.37 6.18
CA VAL A 57 -12.77 16.45 7.31
C VAL A 57 -14.25 16.31 7.61
N ASP A 58 -14.71 15.08 7.62
CA ASP A 58 -16.12 14.76 7.84
C ASP A 58 -16.21 13.45 8.66
N PRO A 59 -16.82 13.48 9.84
CA PRO A 59 -17.08 12.32 10.68
C PRO A 59 -17.81 11.19 9.98
N LYS A 60 -18.66 11.49 9.02
CA LYS A 60 -19.43 10.54 8.20
C LYS A 60 -18.76 10.24 6.87
N GLY A 61 -17.56 10.79 6.62
CA GLY A 61 -16.79 10.55 5.42
C GLY A 61 -16.38 9.09 5.29
N PHE A 62 -16.19 8.64 4.07
CA PHE A 62 -15.76 7.26 3.78
C PHE A 62 -14.31 7.16 3.31
N ARG A 63 -13.64 8.29 3.08
CA ARG A 63 -12.24 8.37 2.67
C ARG A 63 -11.35 8.76 3.84
N GLY A 64 -10.06 8.39 3.78
CA GLY A 64 -9.08 8.64 4.83
C GLY A 64 -8.47 7.33 5.34
N ARG A 65 -7.38 6.92 4.69
CA ARG A 65 -6.79 5.60 4.94
C ARG A 65 -6.26 5.49 6.37
N GLY A 66 -5.63 6.55 6.89
CA GLY A 66 -5.13 6.54 8.27
C GLY A 66 -6.21 6.27 9.30
N PHE A 67 -7.37 6.93 9.19
CA PHE A 67 -8.50 6.67 10.08
C PHE A 67 -9.02 5.22 9.96
N GLN A 68 -9.12 4.69 8.73
CA GLN A 68 -9.59 3.32 8.52
C GLN A 68 -8.66 2.30 9.17
N VAL A 69 -7.36 2.39 8.92
CA VAL A 69 -6.35 1.46 9.47
C VAL A 69 -6.25 1.61 10.99
N MET A 70 -6.22 2.85 11.51
CA MET A 70 -6.30 3.13 12.95
C MET A 70 -7.46 2.41 13.61
N SER A 71 -8.65 2.45 12.97
CA SER A 71 -9.84 1.79 13.51
C SER A 71 -9.69 0.27 13.59
N ARG A 72 -8.89 -0.34 12.67
CA ARG A 72 -8.58 -1.78 12.71
C ARG A 72 -7.60 -2.13 13.82
N PHE A 73 -6.54 -1.32 13.98
CA PHE A 73 -5.63 -1.48 15.13
C PHE A 73 -6.36 -1.36 16.48
N ALA A 74 -7.29 -0.43 16.59
CA ALA A 74 -8.10 -0.24 17.81
C ALA A 74 -9.06 -1.40 18.11
N GLU A 75 -9.28 -2.32 17.18
CA GLU A 75 -10.07 -3.55 17.38
C GLU A 75 -9.23 -4.72 17.90
N LEU A 76 -7.91 -4.62 17.85
CA LEU A 76 -7.02 -5.67 18.29
C LEU A 76 -6.86 -5.67 19.81
N PRO A 77 -6.97 -6.83 20.48
CA PRO A 77 -6.83 -6.92 21.94
C PRO A 77 -5.41 -6.60 22.43
N ASN A 78 -4.41 -6.80 21.56
CA ASN A 78 -2.98 -6.62 21.83
C ASN A 78 -2.41 -5.32 21.26
N CYS A 79 -3.27 -4.34 20.91
CA CYS A 79 -2.85 -3.01 20.47
C CYS A 79 -3.60 -1.91 21.22
N VAL A 80 -2.99 -0.75 21.36
CA VAL A 80 -3.62 0.47 21.90
C VAL A 80 -3.06 1.68 21.17
N VAL A 81 -3.95 2.56 20.67
CA VAL A 81 -3.54 3.83 20.08
C VAL A 81 -3.32 4.83 21.21
N THR A 82 -2.07 5.23 21.44
CA THR A 82 -1.68 6.16 22.52
C THR A 82 -1.50 7.59 22.04
N VAL A 83 -1.18 7.78 20.73
CA VAL A 83 -0.88 9.09 20.16
C VAL A 83 -1.55 9.23 18.79
N LEU A 84 -2.14 10.39 18.54
CA LEU A 84 -2.58 10.84 17.23
C LEU A 84 -1.76 12.04 16.82
N CYS A 85 -1.27 12.05 15.58
CA CYS A 85 -0.53 13.15 15.00
C CYS A 85 -1.15 13.57 13.66
N ASP A 86 -1.55 14.83 13.55
CA ASP A 86 -2.06 15.44 12.31
C ASP A 86 -1.90 16.95 12.40
N VAL A 87 -1.72 17.61 11.26
CA VAL A 87 -1.71 19.08 11.19
C VAL A 87 -3.11 19.67 11.26
N ASP A 88 -4.14 18.85 11.03
CA ASP A 88 -5.54 19.23 11.11
C ASP A 88 -6.09 18.98 12.52
N SER A 89 -6.30 20.08 13.28
CA SER A 89 -6.86 20.02 14.62
C SER A 89 -8.26 19.40 14.67
N THR A 90 -9.08 19.60 13.61
CA THR A 90 -10.42 19.02 13.52
C THR A 90 -10.35 17.50 13.36
N ALA A 91 -9.38 17.02 12.56
CA ALA A 91 -9.13 15.59 12.40
C ALA A 91 -8.67 14.93 13.70
N LEU A 92 -7.75 15.58 14.44
CA LEU A 92 -7.28 15.12 15.75
C LEU A 92 -8.42 15.01 16.76
N ASP A 93 -9.27 16.05 16.87
CA ASP A 93 -10.37 16.07 17.83
C ASP A 93 -11.39 14.97 17.55
N TYR A 94 -11.74 14.80 16.29
CA TYR A 94 -12.69 13.78 15.87
C TYR A 94 -12.14 12.37 16.09
N ALA A 95 -10.91 12.09 15.62
CA ALA A 95 -10.30 10.77 15.76
C ALA A 95 -10.09 10.39 17.25
N ALA A 96 -9.69 11.35 18.08
CA ALA A 96 -9.54 11.13 19.52
C ALA A 96 -10.88 10.83 20.21
N ALA A 97 -11.95 11.54 19.85
CA ALA A 97 -13.29 11.29 20.39
C ALA A 97 -13.81 9.90 20.00
N GLU A 98 -13.63 9.50 18.76
CA GLU A 98 -14.01 8.19 18.24
C GLU A 98 -13.26 7.05 18.96
N LEU A 99 -11.94 7.17 19.11
CA LEU A 99 -11.12 6.21 19.84
C LEU A 99 -11.54 6.11 21.30
N LYS A 100 -11.75 7.23 21.96
CA LYS A 100 -12.21 7.26 23.36
C LYS A 100 -13.57 6.57 23.53
N ALA A 101 -14.51 6.85 22.62
CA ALA A 101 -15.82 6.22 22.64
C ALA A 101 -15.73 4.69 22.44
N LYS A 102 -14.85 4.24 21.54
CA LYS A 102 -14.71 2.83 21.16
C LYS A 102 -13.88 2.02 22.16
N THR A 103 -12.82 2.58 22.69
CA THR A 103 -11.81 1.85 23.49
C THR A 103 -11.75 2.27 24.96
N GLY A 104 -12.36 3.37 25.33
CA GLY A 104 -12.22 4.01 26.65
C GLY A 104 -10.91 4.79 26.82
N VAL A 105 -9.97 4.70 25.88
CA VAL A 105 -8.65 5.34 25.95
C VAL A 105 -8.68 6.66 25.15
N ALA A 106 -8.25 7.76 25.79
CA ALA A 106 -8.06 9.04 25.14
C ALA A 106 -6.59 9.16 24.70
N PRO A 107 -6.29 9.15 23.39
CA PRO A 107 -4.91 9.32 22.91
C PRO A 107 -4.42 10.75 23.12
N ALA A 108 -3.10 10.94 23.28
CA ALA A 108 -2.48 12.24 23.18
C ALA A 108 -2.62 12.80 21.75
N LYS A 109 -2.85 14.10 21.63
CA LYS A 109 -2.92 14.81 20.34
C LYS A 109 -1.65 15.61 20.14
N VAL A 110 -0.96 15.37 19.01
CA VAL A 110 0.31 16.01 18.66
C VAL A 110 0.20 16.56 17.25
N LYS A 111 0.74 17.73 16.99
CA LYS A 111 0.72 18.34 15.66
C LYS A 111 1.96 17.99 14.84
N ASP A 112 3.11 17.99 15.47
CA ASP A 112 4.40 17.75 14.84
C ASP A 112 4.80 16.28 14.96
N PHE A 113 4.96 15.59 13.82
CA PHE A 113 5.36 14.18 13.80
C PHE A 113 6.73 13.95 14.45
N ARG A 114 7.64 14.94 14.43
CA ARG A 114 8.98 14.84 15.03
C ARG A 114 8.91 14.68 16.55
N GLU A 115 7.91 15.29 17.17
CA GLU A 115 7.59 15.08 18.60
C GLU A 115 6.93 13.70 18.77
N ALA A 116 5.92 13.38 17.96
CA ALA A 116 5.13 12.16 18.09
C ALA A 116 5.98 10.88 18.03
N VAL A 117 6.91 10.77 17.06
CA VAL A 117 7.73 9.57 16.87
C VAL A 117 8.79 9.36 17.97
N ARG A 118 9.17 10.41 18.71
CA ARG A 118 10.18 10.33 19.79
C ARG A 118 9.61 10.03 21.18
N ARG A 119 8.30 9.94 21.31
CA ARG A 119 7.65 9.71 22.62
C ARG A 119 7.97 8.31 23.15
N ASP A 120 8.13 8.23 24.49
CA ASP A 120 8.42 6.98 25.21
C ASP A 120 7.18 6.09 25.37
N ASP A 121 5.97 6.64 25.18
CA ASP A 121 4.71 5.90 25.22
C ASP A 121 4.28 5.39 23.83
N VAL A 122 5.22 5.27 22.88
CA VAL A 122 5.04 4.76 21.52
C VAL A 122 6.02 3.61 21.27
N ASP A 123 5.53 2.46 20.79
CA ASP A 123 6.33 1.31 20.36
C ASP A 123 6.36 1.21 18.82
N ALA A 124 5.28 1.63 18.15
CA ALA A 124 5.12 1.54 16.70
C ALA A 124 4.45 2.81 16.15
N VAL A 125 4.73 3.09 14.88
CA VAL A 125 4.13 4.21 14.15
C VAL A 125 3.39 3.70 12.92
N LEU A 126 2.13 4.10 12.75
CA LEU A 126 1.39 4.04 11.51
C LEU A 126 1.57 5.38 10.78
N VAL A 127 2.14 5.37 9.58
CA VAL A 127 2.23 6.54 8.70
C VAL A 127 1.23 6.41 7.57
N ALA A 128 0.28 7.33 7.50
CA ALA A 128 -0.78 7.39 6.49
C ALA A 128 -1.05 8.84 6.04
N THR A 129 0.01 9.59 5.92
CA THR A 129 0.08 10.96 5.42
C THR A 129 0.07 10.98 3.87
N PRO A 130 0.20 12.12 3.18
CA PRO A 130 0.46 12.16 1.75
C PRO A 130 1.79 11.50 1.37
N ASP A 131 1.85 10.96 0.13
CA ASP A 131 2.95 10.11 -0.35
C ASP A 131 4.36 10.70 -0.13
N HIS A 132 4.51 12.02 -0.36
CA HIS A 132 5.81 12.71 -0.25
C HIS A 132 6.44 12.65 1.14
N SER A 133 5.65 12.52 2.17
CA SER A 133 6.14 12.51 3.56
C SER A 133 6.37 11.11 4.12
N HIS A 134 5.94 10.07 3.41
CA HIS A 134 6.00 8.67 3.85
C HIS A 134 7.41 8.23 4.24
N CYS A 135 8.37 8.37 3.33
CA CYS A 135 9.74 7.94 3.58
C CYS A 135 10.43 8.74 4.67
N TYR A 136 10.20 10.05 4.70
CA TYR A 136 10.83 10.92 5.70
C TYR A 136 10.33 10.58 7.12
N ILE A 137 9.02 10.57 7.31
CA ILE A 137 8.41 10.25 8.62
C ILE A 137 8.74 8.81 9.01
N GLY A 138 8.67 7.87 8.07
CA GLY A 138 8.99 6.47 8.31
C GLY A 138 10.44 6.25 8.75
N ALA A 139 11.40 6.94 8.11
CA ALA A 139 12.80 6.88 8.48
C ALA A 139 13.03 7.45 9.89
N GLU A 140 12.44 8.59 10.23
CA GLU A 140 12.54 9.19 11.57
C GLU A 140 11.93 8.29 12.64
N ALA A 141 10.80 7.62 12.35
CA ALA A 141 10.21 6.63 13.26
C ALA A 141 11.16 5.45 13.52
N MET A 142 11.73 4.85 12.46
CA MET A 142 12.66 3.73 12.61
C MET A 142 13.98 4.14 13.30
N LYS A 143 14.52 5.34 13.01
CA LYS A 143 15.69 5.90 13.72
C LYS A 143 15.41 6.14 15.20
N ALA A 144 14.15 6.44 15.56
CA ALA A 144 13.72 6.54 16.95
C ALA A 144 13.43 5.17 17.60
N GLY A 145 13.78 4.06 16.95
CA GLY A 145 13.60 2.70 17.46
C GLY A 145 12.17 2.18 17.42
N LYS A 146 11.29 2.77 16.60
CA LYS A 146 9.89 2.35 16.50
C LYS A 146 9.70 1.36 15.36
N ALA A 147 8.79 0.38 15.54
CA ALA A 147 8.27 -0.41 14.42
C ALA A 147 7.45 0.47 13.49
N LEU A 148 7.45 0.19 12.18
CA LEU A 148 6.82 1.03 11.16
C LEU A 148 5.77 0.24 10.35
N TYR A 149 4.51 0.65 10.44
CA TYR A 149 3.49 0.36 9.44
C TYR A 149 3.37 1.57 8.51
N LEU A 150 3.70 1.40 7.24
CA LEU A 150 3.68 2.48 6.26
C LEU A 150 2.57 2.24 5.24
N GLU A 151 1.68 3.21 5.05
CA GLU A 151 0.73 3.14 3.93
C GLU A 151 1.46 3.24 2.59
N LYS A 152 0.87 2.66 1.59
CA LYS A 152 1.40 2.64 0.21
C LYS A 152 1.06 3.96 -0.54
N PRO A 153 1.88 4.37 -1.52
CA PRO A 153 3.20 3.83 -1.89
C PRO A 153 4.26 4.12 -0.82
N ILE A 154 5.46 3.55 -0.97
CA ILE A 154 6.54 3.79 -0.01
C ILE A 154 6.91 5.27 0.07
N GLY A 155 6.96 5.95 -1.06
CA GLY A 155 7.29 7.37 -1.20
C GLY A 155 6.90 7.86 -2.59
N ILE A 156 7.53 8.92 -3.06
CA ILE A 156 7.29 9.50 -4.39
C ILE A 156 8.39 9.20 -5.41
N SER A 157 9.39 8.40 -5.03
CA SER A 157 10.49 8.04 -5.91
C SER A 157 11.18 6.73 -5.52
N ALA A 158 11.84 6.11 -6.49
CA ALA A 158 12.60 4.88 -6.29
C ALA A 158 13.75 5.05 -5.27
N GLY A 159 14.48 6.17 -5.33
CA GLY A 159 15.59 6.43 -4.43
C GLY A 159 15.18 6.62 -2.97
N GLU A 160 14.01 7.23 -2.71
CA GLU A 160 13.46 7.31 -1.34
C GLU A 160 13.21 5.92 -0.75
N ALA A 161 12.61 5.04 -1.54
CA ALA A 161 12.34 3.67 -1.12
C ALA A 161 13.65 2.91 -0.79
N GLU A 162 14.72 3.13 -1.56
CA GLU A 162 16.04 2.55 -1.29
C GLU A 162 16.64 3.07 0.02
N ILE A 163 16.54 4.37 0.28
CA ILE A 163 17.03 4.98 1.53
C ILE A 163 16.24 4.43 2.71
N LEU A 164 14.91 4.34 2.60
CA LEU A 164 14.07 3.78 3.66
C LEU A 164 14.47 2.33 4.01
N ALA A 165 14.79 1.52 2.97
CA ALA A 165 15.28 0.17 3.18
C ALA A 165 16.67 0.14 3.84
N ALA A 166 17.54 1.07 3.50
CA ALA A 166 18.84 1.19 4.17
C ALA A 166 18.68 1.57 5.65
N VAL A 167 17.76 2.48 5.97
CA VAL A 167 17.40 2.82 7.36
C VAL A 167 16.86 1.59 8.10
N GLN A 168 15.95 0.85 7.49
CA GLN A 168 15.38 -0.37 8.10
C GLN A 168 16.46 -1.40 8.41
N ARG A 169 17.39 -1.67 7.46
CA ARG A 169 18.50 -2.60 7.67
C ARG A 169 19.44 -2.13 8.79
N LYS A 170 19.71 -0.82 8.87
CA LYS A 170 20.58 -0.23 9.90
C LYS A 170 19.98 -0.28 11.30
N THR A 171 18.67 -0.07 11.40
CA THR A 171 17.96 -0.02 12.69
C THR A 171 17.43 -1.39 13.13
N GLY A 172 17.26 -2.34 12.22
CA GLY A 172 16.59 -3.61 12.49
C GLY A 172 15.11 -3.46 12.84
N ALA A 173 14.49 -2.33 12.53
CA ALA A 173 13.09 -2.07 12.85
C ALA A 173 12.15 -3.01 12.10
N VAL A 174 11.09 -3.45 12.77
CA VAL A 174 10.01 -4.19 12.12
C VAL A 174 9.28 -3.25 11.17
N PHE A 175 9.13 -3.66 9.91
CA PHE A 175 8.49 -2.87 8.85
C PHE A 175 7.40 -3.67 8.15
N GLN A 176 6.28 -3.02 7.84
CA GLN A 176 5.23 -3.55 6.97
C GLN A 176 4.63 -2.46 6.09
N LEU A 177 4.53 -2.73 4.78
CA LEU A 177 3.82 -1.86 3.84
C LEU A 177 2.32 -2.18 3.84
N GLY A 178 1.46 -1.17 3.75
CA GLY A 178 -0.01 -1.26 3.73
C GLY A 178 -0.60 -1.82 2.44
N THR A 179 -0.09 -2.94 1.94
CA THR A 179 -0.63 -3.68 0.79
C THR A 179 -1.51 -4.84 1.27
N GLN A 180 -2.59 -4.51 1.96
CA GLN A 180 -3.43 -5.46 2.72
C GLN A 180 -4.01 -6.62 1.90
N ARG A 181 -4.10 -6.51 0.57
CA ARG A 181 -4.58 -7.61 -0.29
C ARG A 181 -3.71 -8.86 -0.22
N ARG A 182 -2.42 -8.73 0.16
CA ARG A 182 -1.56 -9.87 0.47
C ARG A 182 -2.03 -10.71 1.65
N SER A 183 -2.78 -10.11 2.55
CA SER A 183 -3.34 -10.80 3.72
C SER A 183 -4.69 -11.47 3.45
N SER A 184 -5.27 -11.31 2.24
CA SER A 184 -6.46 -12.07 1.86
C SER A 184 -6.15 -13.57 1.80
N TYR A 185 -6.94 -14.37 2.51
CA TYR A 185 -6.84 -15.83 2.46
C TYR A 185 -6.96 -16.37 1.04
N ALA A 186 -7.98 -15.93 0.29
CA ALA A 186 -8.21 -16.36 -1.09
C ALA A 186 -7.02 -16.00 -2.00
N THR A 187 -6.45 -14.80 -1.86
CA THR A 187 -5.25 -14.39 -2.61
C THR A 187 -4.06 -15.30 -2.29
N GLN A 188 -3.81 -15.59 -1.01
CA GLN A 188 -2.72 -16.48 -0.58
C GLN A 188 -2.89 -17.88 -1.14
N GLN A 189 -4.11 -18.44 -1.09
CA GLN A 189 -4.41 -19.76 -1.62
C GLN A 189 -4.22 -19.83 -3.13
N ALA A 190 -4.66 -18.82 -3.89
CA ALA A 190 -4.48 -18.78 -5.33
C ALA A 190 -3.00 -18.66 -5.73
N VAL A 191 -2.21 -17.83 -5.05
CA VAL A 191 -0.76 -17.75 -5.26
C VAL A 191 -0.06 -19.07 -4.93
N ALA A 192 -0.43 -19.73 -3.82
CA ALA A 192 0.09 -21.04 -3.46
C ALA A 192 -0.27 -22.10 -4.51
N TYR A 193 -1.48 -22.03 -5.09
CA TYR A 193 -1.91 -22.93 -6.15
C TYR A 193 -1.07 -22.75 -7.43
N ILE A 194 -0.80 -21.53 -7.86
CA ILE A 194 0.10 -21.24 -8.98
C ILE A 194 1.50 -21.81 -8.71
N ARG A 195 2.06 -21.51 -7.53
CA ARG A 195 3.40 -21.95 -7.14
C ARG A 195 3.53 -23.47 -6.97
N SER A 196 2.43 -24.18 -6.77
CA SER A 196 2.44 -25.65 -6.75
C SER A 196 2.68 -26.29 -8.11
N GLY A 197 2.66 -25.49 -9.20
CA GLY A 197 2.85 -25.97 -10.58
C GLY A 197 1.65 -26.69 -11.19
N LYS A 198 0.51 -26.75 -10.50
CA LYS A 198 -0.69 -27.50 -10.97
C LYS A 198 -1.32 -26.95 -12.26
N ILE A 199 -1.01 -25.71 -12.62
CA ILE A 199 -1.42 -25.07 -13.88
C ILE A 199 -0.22 -24.63 -14.71
N GLY A 200 0.94 -25.29 -14.52
CA GLY A 200 2.20 -24.96 -15.20
C GLY A 200 2.87 -23.70 -14.67
N GLN A 201 3.84 -23.19 -15.43
CA GLN A 201 4.61 -21.99 -15.07
C GLN A 201 3.84 -20.72 -15.42
N PRO A 202 3.90 -19.67 -14.56
CA PRO A 202 3.34 -18.38 -14.89
C PRO A 202 4.28 -17.58 -15.82
N HIS A 203 3.72 -16.98 -16.88
CA HIS A 203 4.47 -16.23 -17.90
C HIS A 203 4.07 -14.78 -18.00
N TRP A 204 2.78 -14.49 -17.89
CA TRP A 204 2.26 -13.16 -18.09
C TRP A 204 1.18 -12.83 -17.05
N ALA A 205 1.22 -11.62 -16.55
CA ALA A 205 0.16 -11.07 -15.71
C ALA A 205 -0.38 -9.79 -16.33
N LYS A 206 -1.71 -9.62 -16.27
CA LYS A 206 -2.41 -8.40 -16.65
C LYS A 206 -3.13 -7.85 -15.42
N ALA A 207 -2.81 -6.62 -15.02
CA ALA A 207 -3.49 -5.91 -13.95
C ALA A 207 -4.20 -4.67 -14.51
N TRP A 208 -5.24 -4.19 -13.83
CA TRP A 208 -6.00 -3.00 -14.26
C TRP A 208 -6.65 -2.28 -13.10
N CYS A 209 -6.96 -0.98 -13.33
CA CYS A 209 -7.87 -0.19 -12.50
C CYS A 209 -8.54 0.87 -13.37
N LEU A 210 -9.85 0.80 -13.47
CA LEU A 210 -10.68 1.75 -14.18
C LEU A 210 -11.60 2.41 -13.15
N SER A 211 -11.48 3.71 -12.97
CA SER A 211 -12.22 4.46 -11.97
C SER A 211 -12.73 5.77 -12.55
N ASP A 212 -13.86 6.24 -12.04
CA ASP A 212 -14.43 7.53 -12.39
C ASP A 212 -14.13 8.53 -11.27
N ARG A 213 -13.12 9.37 -11.49
CA ARG A 213 -12.67 10.39 -10.53
C ARG A 213 -13.38 11.70 -10.76
N PRO A 214 -13.75 12.43 -9.70
CA PRO A 214 -14.24 13.80 -9.84
C PRO A 214 -13.19 14.71 -10.50
N ALA A 215 -13.67 15.59 -11.39
CA ALA A 215 -12.84 16.63 -11.98
C ALA A 215 -12.22 17.55 -10.90
N ILE A 216 -10.98 18.00 -11.15
CA ILE A 216 -10.28 18.96 -10.30
C ILE A 216 -10.06 20.22 -11.13
N ARG A 217 -10.76 21.30 -10.77
CA ARG A 217 -10.69 22.57 -11.49
C ARG A 217 -10.68 23.75 -10.53
N GLY A 218 -10.02 24.82 -10.91
CA GLY A 218 -9.97 26.08 -10.14
C GLY A 218 -9.08 25.98 -8.91
N VAL A 219 -8.02 25.18 -8.96
CA VAL A 219 -6.96 25.14 -7.94
C VAL A 219 -6.15 26.43 -8.03
N LYS A 220 -6.18 27.24 -6.98
CA LYS A 220 -5.54 28.57 -6.95
C LYS A 220 -4.90 28.86 -5.60
N PRO A 221 -3.93 29.80 -5.55
CA PRO A 221 -3.41 30.28 -4.27
C PRO A 221 -4.54 30.73 -3.34
N ALA A 222 -4.46 30.36 -2.08
CA ALA A 222 -5.45 30.66 -1.07
C ALA A 222 -4.77 30.84 0.31
N PRO A 223 -5.43 31.54 1.26
CA PRO A 223 -4.95 31.58 2.64
C PRO A 223 -4.89 30.20 3.26
N ILE A 224 -3.91 29.99 4.15
CA ILE A 224 -3.82 28.75 4.95
C ILE A 224 -5.09 28.66 5.82
N PRO A 225 -5.81 27.53 5.81
CA PRO A 225 -7.02 27.37 6.61
C PRO A 225 -6.74 27.45 8.11
N ALA A 226 -7.65 28.02 8.89
CA ALA A 226 -7.49 28.20 10.33
C ALA A 226 -7.28 26.90 11.11
N TRP A 227 -7.91 25.79 10.67
CA TRP A 227 -7.74 24.48 11.29
C TRP A 227 -6.30 23.91 11.18
N MET A 228 -5.53 24.39 10.21
CA MET A 228 -4.13 24.01 10.01
C MET A 228 -3.18 24.84 10.91
N GLY A 229 -3.57 26.08 11.26
CA GLY A 229 -2.74 27.02 12.00
C GLY A 229 -1.57 27.58 11.16
N ALA A 230 -0.80 28.49 11.72
CA ALA A 230 0.20 29.26 10.98
C ALA A 230 1.36 28.39 10.44
N ASP A 231 1.77 27.39 11.19
CA ASP A 231 2.89 26.46 10.89
C ASP A 231 2.44 25.15 10.22
N GLY A 232 1.13 24.91 10.14
CA GLY A 232 0.60 23.62 9.70
C GLY A 232 0.86 23.31 8.23
N TRP A 233 0.88 24.34 7.38
CA TRP A 233 1.20 24.13 5.96
C TRP A 233 2.65 23.75 5.75
N ASP A 234 3.57 24.31 6.52
CA ASP A 234 4.98 23.95 6.49
C ASP A 234 5.20 22.50 6.97
N LEU A 235 4.58 22.13 8.09
CA LEU A 235 4.60 20.76 8.60
C LEU A 235 3.97 19.77 7.62
N TRP A 236 2.87 20.15 6.94
CA TRP A 236 2.21 19.30 5.94
C TRP A 236 3.10 19.05 4.73
N GLN A 237 3.82 20.09 4.26
CA GLN A 237 4.77 19.94 3.15
C GLN A 237 5.96 19.05 3.51
N CYS A 238 6.25 18.87 4.80
CA CYS A 238 7.30 17.99 5.30
C CYS A 238 8.63 18.24 4.57
N CYS A 239 9.13 17.27 3.82
CA CYS A 239 10.36 17.35 3.06
C CYS A 239 10.21 17.92 1.64
N ALA A 240 8.99 18.14 1.17
CA ALA A 240 8.76 18.71 -0.17
C ALA A 240 9.20 20.18 -0.23
N PRO A 241 9.68 20.67 -1.40
CA PRO A 241 10.01 22.07 -1.60
C PRO A 241 8.83 22.99 -1.26
N ARG A 242 9.11 24.11 -0.58
CA ARG A 242 8.08 25.02 -0.08
C ARG A 242 7.31 25.70 -1.22
N ARG A 243 6.00 25.58 -1.16
CA ARG A 243 5.07 26.22 -2.10
C ARG A 243 3.97 26.92 -1.32
N ALA A 244 3.41 27.99 -1.89
CA ALA A 244 2.24 28.64 -1.34
C ALA A 244 1.06 27.67 -1.26
N TYR A 245 0.22 27.80 -0.22
CA TYR A 245 -0.99 27.01 -0.10
C TYR A 245 -1.91 27.25 -1.30
N ARG A 246 -2.43 26.16 -1.86
CA ARG A 246 -3.42 26.20 -2.95
C ARG A 246 -4.69 25.49 -2.50
N SER A 247 -5.83 26.05 -2.85
CA SER A 247 -7.13 25.44 -2.55
C SER A 247 -7.26 24.05 -3.14
N GLN A 248 -8.11 23.21 -2.56
CA GLN A 248 -8.47 21.86 -3.02
C GLN A 248 -7.35 20.79 -3.02
N ILE A 249 -6.10 21.11 -2.73
CA ILE A 249 -5.02 20.12 -2.65
C ILE A 249 -5.24 19.21 -1.43
N VAL A 250 -5.46 19.82 -0.25
CA VAL A 250 -5.76 19.10 0.98
C VAL A 250 -7.29 18.97 1.09
N HIS A 251 -7.86 17.82 1.48
CA HIS A 251 -7.22 16.67 2.15
C HIS A 251 -7.01 15.46 1.23
N TYR A 252 -7.46 15.48 -0.02
CA TYR A 252 -7.50 14.30 -0.87
C TYR A 252 -6.76 14.45 -2.19
N ASN A 253 -6.86 15.59 -2.86
CA ASN A 253 -6.42 15.78 -4.24
C ASN A 253 -4.90 15.88 -4.40
N TRP A 254 -4.14 16.05 -3.30
CA TRP A 254 -2.68 16.10 -3.29
C TRP A 254 -2.03 14.96 -4.11
N ARG A 255 -2.67 13.81 -4.22
CA ARG A 255 -2.18 12.65 -4.96
C ARG A 255 -2.04 12.87 -6.46
N PHE A 256 -2.74 13.85 -6.99
CA PHE A 256 -2.69 14.22 -8.40
C PHE A 256 -1.75 15.39 -8.71
N PHE A 257 -1.04 15.91 -7.70
CA PHE A 257 -0.09 17.00 -7.84
C PHE A 257 1.34 16.52 -7.62
N ARG A 258 2.21 16.80 -8.60
CA ARG A 258 3.62 16.39 -8.54
C ARG A 258 4.33 17.03 -7.36
N GLY A 259 5.20 16.25 -6.71
CA GLY A 259 5.88 16.65 -5.48
C GLY A 259 5.08 16.37 -4.20
N TYR A 260 3.78 16.05 -4.29
CA TYR A 260 2.98 15.63 -3.14
C TYR A 260 2.46 14.20 -3.27
N GLY A 261 2.06 13.78 -4.47
CA GLY A 261 1.57 12.46 -4.74
C GLY A 261 2.13 11.89 -6.04
N THR A 262 1.78 10.65 -6.32
CA THR A 262 2.34 9.81 -7.38
C THR A 262 1.36 9.50 -8.51
N GLY A 263 0.15 10.09 -8.49
CA GLY A 263 -0.90 9.76 -9.43
C GLY A 263 -1.53 8.38 -9.20
N ASP A 264 -2.38 7.94 -10.10
CA ASP A 264 -3.13 6.70 -9.92
C ASP A 264 -2.32 5.43 -10.25
N LEU A 265 -1.22 5.51 -10.97
CA LEU A 265 -0.40 4.34 -11.26
C LEU A 265 0.21 3.74 -9.97
N PRO A 266 0.96 4.45 -9.11
CA PRO A 266 1.38 3.93 -7.81
C PRO A 266 0.21 3.84 -6.82
N ASN A 267 -0.74 4.78 -6.83
CA ASN A 267 -1.82 4.79 -5.84
C ASN A 267 -2.76 3.57 -5.96
N ASN A 268 -3.27 3.26 -7.14
CA ASN A 268 -4.17 2.13 -7.38
C ASN A 268 -3.44 0.91 -7.95
N GLY A 269 -2.47 1.14 -8.84
CA GLY A 269 -1.76 0.08 -9.53
C GLY A 269 -0.97 -0.81 -8.61
N LEU A 270 -0.32 -0.24 -7.59
CA LEU A 270 0.55 -1.00 -6.69
C LEU A 270 -0.16 -2.22 -6.06
N HIS A 271 -1.45 -2.14 -5.75
CA HIS A 271 -2.18 -3.26 -5.16
C HIS A 271 -2.16 -4.52 -6.03
N PHE A 272 -2.42 -4.39 -7.33
CA PHE A 272 -2.51 -5.54 -8.22
C PHE A 272 -1.21 -5.81 -8.99
N VAL A 273 -0.37 -4.80 -9.20
CA VAL A 273 1.02 -4.98 -9.68
C VAL A 273 1.81 -5.81 -8.66
N ASP A 274 1.60 -5.59 -7.36
CA ASP A 274 2.21 -6.37 -6.30
C ASP A 274 1.75 -7.84 -6.29
N ILE A 275 0.45 -8.09 -6.37
CA ILE A 275 -0.11 -9.46 -6.45
C ILE A 275 0.38 -10.14 -7.72
N ALA A 276 0.36 -9.46 -8.86
CA ALA A 276 0.81 -9.98 -10.15
C ALA A 276 2.30 -10.38 -10.10
N ARG A 277 3.18 -9.49 -9.59
CA ARG A 277 4.59 -9.78 -9.40
C ARG A 277 4.80 -10.98 -8.46
N TRP A 278 4.07 -11.02 -7.35
CA TRP A 278 4.14 -12.11 -6.37
C TRP A 278 3.69 -13.45 -6.98
N ALA A 279 2.59 -13.48 -7.72
CA ALA A 279 2.08 -14.69 -8.37
C ALA A 279 3.00 -15.17 -9.50
N LEU A 280 3.59 -14.25 -10.28
CA LEU A 280 4.61 -14.56 -11.28
C LEU A 280 5.90 -15.13 -10.67
N GLY A 281 6.13 -14.95 -9.37
CA GLY A 281 7.42 -15.25 -8.74
C GLY A 281 8.55 -14.42 -9.36
N ALA A 282 8.26 -13.16 -9.71
CA ALA A 282 9.21 -12.26 -10.33
C ALA A 282 9.90 -11.38 -9.27
N GLU A 283 11.18 -11.11 -9.48
CA GLU A 283 12.00 -10.30 -8.59
C GLU A 283 12.19 -8.88 -9.17
N TRP A 284 13.39 -8.47 -9.53
CA TRP A 284 13.64 -7.18 -10.18
C TRP A 284 13.35 -7.21 -11.67
N PRO A 285 12.83 -6.13 -12.27
CA PRO A 285 12.59 -6.05 -13.71
C PRO A 285 13.89 -5.91 -14.50
N GLU A 286 13.84 -6.22 -15.80
CA GLU A 286 14.89 -5.87 -16.77
C GLU A 286 14.58 -4.55 -17.48
N ARG A 287 13.28 -4.30 -17.76
CA ARG A 287 12.82 -3.14 -18.50
C ARG A 287 11.39 -2.78 -18.08
N VAL A 288 11.14 -1.50 -17.93
CA VAL A 288 9.82 -0.93 -17.66
C VAL A 288 9.55 0.15 -18.71
N TYR A 289 8.40 0.06 -19.34
CA TYR A 289 7.88 1.07 -20.26
C TYR A 289 6.46 1.43 -19.91
N ALA A 290 6.15 2.72 -19.92
CA ALA A 290 4.79 3.20 -19.78
C ALA A 290 4.47 4.25 -20.85
N GLY A 291 3.25 4.18 -21.36
CA GLY A 291 2.65 5.17 -22.23
C GLY A 291 1.32 5.62 -21.64
N GLY A 292 0.85 6.80 -22.02
CA GLY A 292 -0.40 7.37 -21.51
C GLY A 292 -0.48 8.86 -21.74
N GLY A 293 -1.27 9.55 -20.94
CA GLY A 293 -1.43 11.00 -21.04
C GLY A 293 -2.70 11.50 -20.36
N HIS A 294 -2.91 12.80 -20.50
CA HIS A 294 -4.17 13.46 -20.18
C HIS A 294 -5.17 13.25 -21.34
N LEU A 295 -5.81 12.07 -21.38
CA LEU A 295 -6.72 11.71 -22.47
C LEU A 295 -8.17 12.15 -22.20
N PHE A 296 -8.57 12.24 -20.95
CA PHE A 296 -9.92 12.56 -20.53
C PHE A 296 -10.01 13.82 -19.66
N CYS A 297 -8.94 14.20 -18.98
CA CYS A 297 -8.92 15.35 -18.05
C CYS A 297 -8.30 16.62 -18.67
N GLU A 298 -8.38 16.77 -19.98
CA GLU A 298 -7.91 18.00 -20.65
C GLU A 298 -8.63 19.23 -20.09
N GLY A 299 -7.84 20.26 -19.70
CA GLY A 299 -8.34 21.48 -19.06
C GLY A 299 -8.66 21.34 -17.57
N GLU A 300 -8.30 20.23 -16.93
CA GLU A 300 -8.31 20.07 -15.48
C GLU A 300 -6.93 20.43 -14.86
N ASP A 301 -6.94 20.65 -13.53
CA ASP A 301 -5.72 21.02 -12.80
C ASP A 301 -4.86 19.81 -12.35
N TRP A 302 -5.12 18.61 -12.89
CA TRP A 302 -4.30 17.43 -12.65
C TRP A 302 -2.89 17.62 -13.20
N GLU A 303 -1.87 17.23 -12.46
CA GLU A 303 -0.47 17.25 -12.90
C GLU A 303 0.05 15.88 -13.30
N TRP A 304 -0.64 14.79 -12.94
CA TRP A 304 -0.37 13.42 -13.35
C TRP A 304 -1.35 12.97 -14.43
N ASP A 305 -0.88 12.10 -15.32
CA ASP A 305 -1.69 11.53 -16.39
C ASP A 305 -2.91 10.77 -15.82
N ASP A 306 -4.05 10.88 -16.50
CA ASP A 306 -5.27 10.16 -16.12
C ASP A 306 -5.34 8.74 -16.67
N THR A 307 -4.58 8.47 -17.73
CA THR A 307 -4.56 7.18 -18.43
C THR A 307 -3.13 6.68 -18.57
N HIS A 308 -2.92 5.42 -18.18
CA HIS A 308 -1.59 4.80 -18.20
C HIS A 308 -1.66 3.36 -18.70
N MET A 309 -0.69 2.98 -19.51
CA MET A 309 -0.42 1.60 -19.92
C MET A 309 1.02 1.29 -19.54
N LEU A 310 1.22 0.31 -18.66
CA LEU A 310 2.54 -0.11 -18.18
C LEU A 310 2.86 -1.49 -18.72
N THR A 311 4.10 -1.68 -19.18
CA THR A 311 4.67 -2.99 -19.50
C THR A 311 5.96 -3.19 -18.74
N VAL A 312 6.06 -4.29 -18.01
CA VAL A 312 7.25 -4.70 -17.27
C VAL A 312 7.74 -6.02 -17.82
N GLN A 313 9.01 -6.06 -18.18
CA GLN A 313 9.72 -7.28 -18.56
C GLN A 313 10.63 -7.72 -17.41
N PHE A 314 10.58 -9.00 -17.07
CA PHE A 314 11.42 -9.65 -16.08
C PHE A 314 12.32 -10.71 -16.72
N PRO A 315 13.39 -11.14 -16.05
CA PRO A 315 14.15 -12.32 -16.44
C PRO A 315 13.26 -13.57 -16.60
N GLY A 316 13.69 -14.50 -17.45
CA GLY A 316 12.97 -15.75 -17.63
C GLY A 316 11.71 -15.64 -18.48
N LYS A 317 11.63 -14.64 -19.36
CA LYS A 317 10.48 -14.41 -20.27
C LYS A 317 9.16 -14.19 -19.54
N LYS A 318 9.18 -13.50 -18.41
CA LYS A 318 7.98 -13.11 -17.67
C LYS A 318 7.63 -11.67 -17.96
N TYR A 319 6.33 -11.39 -18.07
CA TYR A 319 5.80 -10.05 -18.35
C TYR A 319 4.67 -9.69 -17.39
N LEU A 320 4.57 -8.40 -17.08
CA LEU A 320 3.43 -7.81 -16.40
C LEU A 320 2.96 -6.60 -17.19
N THR A 321 1.65 -6.50 -17.42
CA THR A 321 1.03 -5.31 -17.98
C THR A 321 0.04 -4.71 -16.98
N TRP A 322 -0.11 -3.37 -17.05
CA TRP A 322 -1.10 -2.63 -16.29
C TRP A 322 -1.86 -1.68 -17.22
N GLU A 323 -3.16 -1.58 -17.02
CA GLU A 323 -4.02 -0.60 -17.68
C GLU A 323 -4.77 0.20 -16.61
N GLY A 324 -4.57 1.53 -16.59
CA GLY A 324 -5.23 2.45 -15.67
C GLY A 324 -5.91 3.58 -16.42
N CYS A 325 -7.15 3.90 -16.02
CA CYS A 325 -7.83 5.12 -16.43
C CYS A 325 -8.63 5.66 -15.24
N SER A 326 -8.50 6.94 -14.99
CA SER A 326 -9.12 7.61 -13.86
C SER A 326 -10.47 8.29 -14.18
N HIS A 327 -10.90 8.25 -15.44
CA HIS A 327 -12.12 8.91 -15.92
C HIS A 327 -13.06 7.95 -16.67
N THR A 328 -13.18 6.71 -16.20
CA THR A 328 -14.15 5.75 -16.76
C THR A 328 -14.67 4.79 -15.70
N GLY A 329 -15.97 4.59 -15.66
CA GLY A 329 -16.60 3.56 -14.82
C GLY A 329 -16.74 2.20 -15.53
N ALA A 330 -16.07 1.99 -16.67
CA ALA A 330 -16.15 0.73 -17.41
C ALA A 330 -15.57 -0.45 -16.61
N MET A 331 -16.15 -1.64 -16.81
CA MET A 331 -15.70 -2.87 -16.15
C MET A 331 -15.44 -3.98 -17.21
N PRO A 332 -14.50 -3.77 -18.17
CA PRO A 332 -14.34 -4.65 -19.32
C PRO A 332 -13.71 -6.01 -18.96
N PHE A 333 -12.98 -6.10 -17.83
CA PHE A 333 -12.27 -7.31 -17.45
C PHE A 333 -12.98 -8.02 -16.31
N MET A 334 -13.51 -9.20 -16.55
CA MET A 334 -14.20 -10.03 -15.56
C MET A 334 -15.38 -9.31 -14.86
N GLY A 335 -15.95 -8.25 -15.45
CA GLY A 335 -16.97 -7.42 -14.82
C GLY A 335 -16.48 -6.67 -13.56
N LYS A 336 -15.18 -6.38 -13.46
CA LYS A 336 -14.56 -5.74 -12.30
C LYS A 336 -13.83 -4.46 -12.68
N TRP A 337 -13.95 -3.44 -11.85
CA TRP A 337 -13.27 -2.15 -12.03
C TRP A 337 -11.76 -2.22 -11.79
N THR A 338 -11.29 -3.20 -11.01
CA THR A 338 -9.88 -3.46 -10.75
C THR A 338 -9.63 -4.94 -10.49
N GLY A 339 -8.42 -5.41 -10.75
CA GLY A 339 -8.03 -6.80 -10.53
C GLY A 339 -6.74 -7.15 -11.25
N CYS A 340 -6.41 -8.44 -11.23
CA CYS A 340 -5.39 -8.97 -12.13
C CYS A 340 -5.69 -10.41 -12.57
N LEU A 341 -5.14 -10.77 -13.73
CA LEU A 341 -5.08 -12.12 -14.29
C LEU A 341 -3.63 -12.56 -14.38
N VAL A 342 -3.37 -13.82 -14.11
CA VAL A 342 -2.04 -14.43 -14.27
C VAL A 342 -2.19 -15.66 -15.17
N TYR A 343 -1.52 -15.62 -16.31
CA TYR A 343 -1.56 -16.65 -17.34
C TYR A 343 -0.41 -17.63 -17.15
N CYS A 344 -0.75 -18.91 -16.98
CA CYS A 344 0.17 -20.01 -16.84
C CYS A 344 0.05 -20.95 -18.06
N ASP A 345 0.90 -21.99 -18.14
CA ASP A 345 0.89 -22.96 -19.25
C ASP A 345 -0.51 -23.59 -19.48
N ASP A 346 -1.15 -24.02 -18.40
CA ASP A 346 -2.37 -24.84 -18.43
C ASP A 346 -3.58 -24.18 -17.75
N GLY A 347 -3.48 -22.91 -17.35
CA GLY A 347 -4.58 -22.22 -16.68
C GLY A 347 -4.38 -20.73 -16.51
N VAL A 348 -5.44 -20.07 -16.02
CA VAL A 348 -5.45 -18.64 -15.73
C VAL A 348 -5.93 -18.42 -14.29
N ALA A 349 -5.18 -17.64 -13.52
CA ALA A 349 -5.60 -17.23 -12.19
C ALA A 349 -6.17 -15.82 -12.22
N PHE A 350 -7.29 -15.60 -11.54
CA PHE A 350 -7.93 -14.31 -11.35
C PHE A 350 -7.84 -13.88 -9.88
N PHE A 351 -7.58 -12.58 -9.67
CA PHE A 351 -7.57 -11.92 -8.36
C PHE A 351 -8.45 -10.67 -8.42
N GLY A 352 -9.49 -10.63 -7.62
CA GLY A 352 -10.51 -9.59 -7.66
C GLY A 352 -10.39 -8.52 -6.58
N PRO A 353 -11.21 -7.45 -6.71
CA PRO A 353 -11.11 -6.24 -5.87
C PRO A 353 -11.43 -6.46 -4.40
N LEU A 354 -12.27 -7.44 -4.07
CA LEU A 354 -12.66 -7.72 -2.69
C LEU A 354 -11.79 -8.78 -2.03
N GLY A 355 -10.79 -9.31 -2.75
CA GLY A 355 -9.92 -10.37 -2.27
C GLY A 355 -10.37 -11.77 -2.72
N GLU A 356 -11.43 -11.88 -3.53
CA GLU A 356 -11.81 -13.13 -4.19
C GLU A 356 -10.75 -13.58 -5.19
N SER A 357 -10.62 -14.88 -5.41
CA SER A 357 -9.67 -15.45 -6.36
C SER A 357 -10.24 -16.72 -6.99
N ALA A 358 -9.87 -16.97 -8.26
CA ALA A 358 -10.29 -18.16 -8.98
C ALA A 358 -9.19 -18.66 -9.92
N ILE A 359 -9.17 -19.96 -10.12
CA ILE A 359 -8.32 -20.62 -11.11
C ILE A 359 -9.23 -21.20 -12.21
N TYR A 360 -8.93 -20.84 -13.44
CA TYR A 360 -9.60 -21.30 -14.63
C TYR A 360 -8.70 -22.25 -15.42
N ASP A 361 -9.31 -23.08 -16.26
CA ASP A 361 -8.58 -23.84 -17.27
C ASP A 361 -7.92 -22.90 -18.30
N ARG A 362 -7.12 -23.44 -19.20
CA ARG A 362 -6.41 -22.69 -20.25
C ARG A 362 -7.35 -21.90 -21.17
N THR A 363 -8.60 -22.29 -21.30
CA THR A 363 -9.60 -21.59 -22.13
C THR A 363 -10.24 -20.41 -21.41
N GLY A 364 -10.06 -20.31 -20.10
CA GLY A 364 -10.70 -19.31 -19.24
C GLY A 364 -12.20 -19.52 -19.04
N LYS A 365 -12.74 -20.66 -19.48
CA LYS A 365 -14.19 -20.94 -19.44
C LYS A 365 -14.61 -21.82 -18.27
N LYS A 366 -13.77 -22.78 -17.89
CA LYS A 366 -14.06 -23.71 -16.80
C LYS A 366 -13.32 -23.31 -15.53
N VAL A 367 -14.06 -23.09 -14.45
CA VAL A 367 -13.48 -22.91 -13.11
C VAL A 367 -12.91 -24.23 -12.62
N ILE A 368 -11.63 -24.25 -12.31
CA ILE A 368 -10.94 -25.38 -11.67
C ILE A 368 -11.08 -25.28 -10.16
N ARG A 369 -10.91 -24.06 -9.62
CA ARG A 369 -11.02 -23.76 -8.19
C ARG A 369 -11.34 -22.29 -7.97
N GLU A 370 -12.06 -22.01 -6.92
CA GLU A 370 -12.37 -20.65 -6.49
C GLU A 370 -12.33 -20.52 -4.97
N TRP A 371 -12.10 -19.29 -4.52
CA TRP A 371 -12.19 -18.89 -3.13
C TRP A 371 -12.94 -17.56 -3.07
N ALA A 372 -13.98 -17.53 -2.26
CA ALA A 372 -14.77 -16.32 -2.07
C ALA A 372 -13.97 -15.26 -1.29
N ALA A 373 -14.35 -14.01 -1.47
CA ALA A 373 -13.73 -12.90 -0.76
C ALA A 373 -13.88 -13.01 0.78
N ALA A 374 -14.98 -13.62 1.23
CA ALA A 374 -15.27 -13.85 2.64
C ALA A 374 -14.61 -15.10 3.22
N ASP A 375 -13.89 -15.89 2.38
CA ASP A 375 -13.21 -17.08 2.88
C ASP A 375 -12.11 -16.68 3.88
N SER A 376 -12.20 -17.21 5.07
CA SER A 376 -11.29 -16.92 6.18
C SER A 376 -10.50 -18.15 6.67
N GLY A 377 -10.60 -19.27 5.97
CA GLY A 377 -10.06 -20.55 6.42
C GLY A 377 -10.78 -21.03 7.69
N ASP A 378 -10.01 -21.29 8.75
CA ASP A 378 -10.53 -21.82 10.02
C ASP A 378 -11.16 -20.73 10.94
N GLN A 379 -11.39 -19.52 10.44
CA GLN A 379 -11.89 -18.38 11.25
C GLN A 379 -13.39 -18.11 11.04
N GLU A 380 -14.16 -19.15 10.76
CA GLU A 380 -15.61 -19.07 10.67
C GLU A 380 -16.24 -18.55 11.99
N GLY A 381 -17.20 -17.63 11.85
CA GLY A 381 -17.97 -17.08 12.98
C GLY A 381 -17.49 -15.72 13.50
N ASP A 382 -16.33 -15.20 13.08
CA ASP A 382 -15.92 -13.84 13.44
C ASP A 382 -16.67 -12.80 12.59
N LYS A 383 -17.64 -12.13 13.19
CA LYS A 383 -18.45 -11.07 12.54
C LYS A 383 -17.61 -9.90 12.01
N ARG A 384 -16.38 -9.68 12.53
CA ARG A 384 -15.46 -8.64 12.03
C ARG A 384 -14.98 -8.95 10.63
N LEU A 385 -14.99 -10.22 10.24
CA LEU A 385 -14.50 -10.73 8.96
C LEU A 385 -15.60 -10.88 7.90
N SER A 386 -16.84 -10.50 8.22
CA SER A 386 -17.98 -10.58 7.28
C SER A 386 -17.87 -9.59 6.10
N ASP A 387 -17.13 -8.48 6.27
CA ASP A 387 -16.77 -7.57 5.19
C ASP A 387 -15.36 -7.95 4.68
N PRO A 388 -15.21 -8.40 3.42
CA PRO A 388 -13.95 -8.90 2.90
C PRO A 388 -12.81 -7.86 2.90
N ILE A 389 -13.12 -6.58 2.60
CA ILE A 389 -12.11 -5.51 2.63
C ILE A 389 -11.65 -5.29 4.06
N ARG A 390 -12.57 -5.26 5.00
CA ARG A 390 -12.27 -5.13 6.42
C ARG A 390 -11.47 -6.32 6.94
N ALA A 391 -11.79 -7.54 6.51
CA ALA A 391 -11.05 -8.74 6.88
C ALA A 391 -9.59 -8.66 6.45
N CYS A 392 -9.32 -8.28 5.20
CA CYS A 392 -7.95 -8.08 4.71
C CYS A 392 -7.17 -7.07 5.58
N ASP A 393 -7.82 -5.95 5.95
CA ASP A 393 -7.20 -4.95 6.82
C ASP A 393 -6.90 -5.51 8.22
N ILE A 394 -7.85 -6.23 8.85
CA ILE A 394 -7.68 -6.80 10.19
C ILE A 394 -6.52 -7.80 10.20
N TRP A 395 -6.48 -8.74 9.26
CA TRP A 395 -5.37 -9.70 9.17
C TRP A 395 -4.02 -9.03 8.95
N HIS A 396 -4.01 -7.98 8.14
CA HIS A 396 -2.80 -7.25 7.82
C HIS A 396 -2.24 -6.50 9.03
N VAL A 397 -3.09 -5.77 9.77
CA VAL A 397 -2.66 -5.06 10.99
C VAL A 397 -2.37 -6.01 12.15
N GLN A 398 -3.05 -7.16 12.23
CA GLN A 398 -2.77 -8.20 13.22
C GLN A 398 -1.36 -8.78 13.01
N ARG A 399 -1.02 -9.17 11.75
CA ARG A 399 0.33 -9.68 11.45
C ARG A 399 1.42 -8.68 11.82
N PHE A 400 1.23 -7.39 11.49
CA PHE A 400 2.16 -6.35 11.91
C PHE A 400 2.30 -6.27 13.43
N THR A 401 1.16 -6.26 14.14
CA THR A 401 1.16 -6.15 15.61
C THR A 401 1.90 -7.33 16.26
N ASP A 402 1.66 -8.54 15.79
CA ASP A 402 2.32 -9.75 16.30
C ASP A 402 3.82 -9.72 16.03
N CYS A 403 4.23 -9.33 14.81
CA CYS A 403 5.63 -9.16 14.44
C CYS A 403 6.31 -8.06 15.27
N ALA A 404 5.66 -6.92 15.46
CA ALA A 404 6.23 -5.81 16.25
C ALA A 404 6.42 -6.17 17.73
N LEU A 405 5.49 -6.93 18.31
CA LEU A 405 5.61 -7.42 19.69
C LEU A 405 6.70 -8.48 19.86
N ALA A 406 6.93 -9.29 18.82
CA ALA A 406 7.93 -10.36 18.82
C ALA A 406 9.32 -9.92 18.33
N GLY A 407 9.44 -8.74 17.70
CA GLY A 407 10.67 -8.34 16.98
C GLY A 407 10.92 -9.16 15.71
N ASP A 408 9.86 -9.74 15.12
CA ASP A 408 9.93 -10.57 13.92
C ASP A 408 9.89 -9.68 12.65
N LEU A 409 10.86 -9.83 11.76
CA LEU A 409 10.94 -9.07 10.51
C LEU A 409 10.12 -9.68 9.37
N ASP A 410 9.60 -10.90 9.52
CA ASP A 410 8.79 -11.59 8.51
C ASP A 410 7.32 -11.15 8.58
N THR A 411 7.09 -9.89 8.25
CA THR A 411 5.75 -9.29 8.18
C THR A 411 4.99 -9.73 6.92
N ALA A 412 3.71 -9.35 6.81
CA ALA A 412 2.90 -9.66 5.62
C ALA A 412 3.47 -9.04 4.33
N GLN A 413 4.16 -7.89 4.44
CA GLN A 413 4.82 -7.20 3.34
C GLN A 413 6.10 -6.52 3.84
N PRO A 414 7.21 -7.28 4.00
CA PRO A 414 8.48 -6.75 4.47
C PRO A 414 9.13 -5.82 3.43
N ILE A 415 10.13 -5.04 3.87
CA ILE A 415 10.71 -3.96 3.06
C ILE A 415 11.23 -4.44 1.71
N ASP A 416 11.93 -5.59 1.64
CA ASP A 416 12.52 -6.07 0.38
C ASP A 416 11.47 -6.48 -0.66
N ALA A 417 10.36 -7.10 -0.24
CA ALA A 417 9.23 -7.39 -1.12
C ALA A 417 8.51 -6.11 -1.55
N SER A 418 8.40 -5.15 -0.64
CA SER A 418 7.79 -3.83 -0.86
C SER A 418 8.54 -3.03 -1.90
N LEU A 419 9.87 -2.96 -1.80
CA LEU A 419 10.74 -2.27 -2.77
C LEU A 419 10.51 -2.76 -4.18
N LYS A 420 10.54 -4.08 -4.37
CA LYS A 420 10.41 -4.68 -5.70
C LYS A 420 9.08 -4.37 -6.37
N SER A 421 7.99 -4.32 -5.60
CA SER A 421 6.68 -3.99 -6.14
C SER A 421 6.51 -2.48 -6.36
N ASN A 422 6.95 -1.66 -5.39
CA ASN A 422 6.86 -0.21 -5.49
C ASN A 422 7.66 0.33 -6.67
N LEU A 423 8.87 -0.20 -6.89
CA LEU A 423 9.73 0.18 -8.00
C LEU A 423 9.04 0.07 -9.36
N LEU A 424 8.20 -0.94 -9.59
CA LEU A 424 7.54 -1.13 -10.88
C LEU A 424 6.62 0.05 -11.25
N THR A 425 5.87 0.54 -10.27
CA THR A 425 4.94 1.65 -10.48
C THR A 425 5.67 3.00 -10.53
N GLU A 426 6.71 3.18 -9.73
CA GLU A 426 7.57 4.38 -9.79
C GLU A 426 8.30 4.49 -11.13
N LEU A 427 8.87 3.38 -11.63
CA LEU A 427 9.51 3.35 -12.94
C LEU A 427 8.52 3.57 -14.09
N GLY A 428 7.25 3.20 -13.90
CA GLY A 428 6.18 3.56 -14.83
C GLY A 428 6.03 5.07 -14.94
N ASN A 429 5.97 5.77 -13.81
CA ASN A 429 5.91 7.23 -13.77
C ASN A 429 7.19 7.89 -14.35
N VAL A 430 8.36 7.32 -14.09
CA VAL A 430 9.62 7.78 -14.70
C VAL A 430 9.57 7.62 -16.21
N SER A 431 9.17 6.43 -16.70
CA SER A 431 9.05 6.15 -18.15
C SER A 431 8.09 7.09 -18.86
N LEU A 432 6.92 7.39 -18.25
CA LEU A 432 5.96 8.38 -18.77
C LEU A 432 6.59 9.77 -18.91
N GLN A 433 7.37 10.20 -17.93
CA GLN A 433 7.96 11.52 -17.91
C GLN A 433 9.11 11.70 -18.91
N ILE A 434 9.91 10.63 -19.15
CA ILE A 434 11.03 10.70 -20.11
C ILE A 434 10.63 10.25 -21.52
N GLY A 435 9.44 9.63 -21.71
CA GLY A 435 8.97 9.11 -22.99
C GLY A 435 9.70 7.86 -23.47
N GLU A 436 10.51 7.23 -22.63
CA GLU A 436 11.38 6.11 -22.99
C GLU A 436 11.27 4.96 -21.99
N ALA A 437 11.76 3.77 -22.39
CA ALA A 437 11.84 2.62 -21.49
C ALA A 437 12.99 2.81 -20.48
N VAL A 438 12.72 2.46 -19.23
CA VAL A 438 13.74 2.44 -18.16
C VAL A 438 14.33 1.04 -18.07
N HIS A 439 15.66 0.94 -18.14
CA HIS A 439 16.42 -0.30 -18.08
C HIS A 439 17.03 -0.50 -16.69
N ILE A 440 16.77 -1.67 -16.11
CA ILE A 440 17.19 -2.05 -14.75
C ILE A 440 18.13 -3.26 -14.83
N ASP A 441 19.12 -3.28 -13.97
CA ASP A 441 19.89 -4.48 -13.70
C ASP A 441 19.07 -5.43 -12.82
N PRO A 442 18.65 -6.59 -13.32
CA PRO A 442 17.79 -7.51 -12.58
C PRO A 442 18.47 -8.21 -11.39
N ALA A 443 19.80 -8.09 -11.28
CA ALA A 443 20.53 -8.63 -10.13
C ALA A 443 20.47 -7.68 -8.92
N THR A 444 20.38 -6.37 -9.17
CA THR A 444 20.50 -5.34 -8.12
C THR A 444 19.28 -4.45 -7.97
N GLY A 445 18.42 -4.37 -8.98
CA GLY A 445 17.29 -3.43 -9.02
C GLY A 445 17.70 -1.99 -9.34
N LYS A 446 18.96 -1.74 -9.74
CA LYS A 446 19.49 -0.40 -10.05
C LYS A 446 19.34 -0.06 -11.53
N LEU A 447 19.37 1.23 -11.85
CA LEU A 447 19.44 1.70 -13.23
C LEU A 447 20.67 1.12 -13.95
N LYS A 448 20.49 0.63 -15.18
CA LYS A 448 21.62 0.25 -16.04
C LYS A 448 22.43 1.48 -16.51
N ASP A 449 21.75 2.59 -16.73
CA ASP A 449 22.38 3.88 -17.03
C ASP A 449 22.20 4.86 -15.86
N PRO A 450 23.21 5.00 -14.98
CA PRO A 450 23.16 5.88 -13.84
C PRO A 450 23.29 7.37 -14.21
N ASN A 451 23.54 7.72 -15.47
CA ASN A 451 23.68 9.09 -15.96
C ASN A 451 22.57 9.48 -16.96
N GLY A 452 21.69 8.56 -17.30
CA GLY A 452 20.61 8.77 -18.24
C GLY A 452 19.47 9.63 -17.70
N PRO A 453 18.44 9.90 -18.53
CA PRO A 453 17.31 10.75 -18.12
C PRO A 453 16.57 10.22 -16.91
N ALA A 454 16.42 8.89 -16.76
CA ALA A 454 15.77 8.28 -15.60
C ALA A 454 16.49 8.55 -14.27
N ALA A 455 17.82 8.70 -14.29
CA ALA A 455 18.60 8.98 -13.09
C ALA A 455 18.28 10.34 -12.47
N LYS A 456 17.88 11.32 -13.29
CA LYS A 456 17.48 12.67 -12.82
C LYS A 456 16.16 12.64 -12.04
N LEU A 457 15.36 11.62 -12.23
CA LEU A 457 14.07 11.41 -11.56
C LEU A 457 14.14 10.35 -10.44
N TRP A 458 15.35 9.80 -10.17
CA TRP A 458 15.53 8.74 -9.17
C TRP A 458 15.30 9.23 -7.73
N MET A 459 15.66 10.49 -7.47
CA MET A 459 15.43 11.17 -6.19
C MET A 459 14.56 12.41 -6.40
N PRO A 460 13.64 12.73 -5.49
CA PRO A 460 12.89 13.97 -5.56
C PRO A 460 13.77 15.15 -5.11
N GLN A 461 13.31 16.36 -5.41
CA GLN A 461 13.86 17.55 -4.79
C GLN A 461 13.33 17.69 -3.37
N TYR A 462 14.21 17.98 -2.42
CA TYR A 462 13.86 18.26 -1.04
C TYR A 462 13.96 19.74 -0.72
N GLU A 463 13.19 20.15 0.28
CA GLU A 463 13.43 21.43 0.96
C GLU A 463 14.83 21.39 1.63
N PRO A 464 15.67 22.45 1.48
CA PRO A 464 16.98 22.48 2.12
C PRO A 464 16.92 22.18 3.62
N GLY A 465 17.74 21.23 4.07
CA GLY A 465 17.74 20.75 5.45
C GLY A 465 16.76 19.62 5.76
N TRP A 466 15.97 19.19 4.78
CA TRP A 466 15.01 18.07 4.91
C TRP A 466 15.42 16.85 4.06
N GLU A 467 16.67 16.77 3.64
CA GLU A 467 17.13 15.65 2.84
C GLU A 467 17.02 14.33 3.63
N LEU A 468 16.39 13.34 3.01
CA LEU A 468 16.32 11.99 3.56
C LEU A 468 17.70 11.33 3.55
N LYS A 469 18.17 10.84 4.70
CA LYS A 469 19.47 10.17 4.87
C LYS A 469 19.30 8.83 5.58
N ALA A 470 20.08 7.82 5.16
CA ALA A 470 20.13 6.50 5.81
C ALA A 470 20.88 6.50 7.14
#